data_ba8a049983560cb450010970236f9028
#
_entry.id   ba8a049983560cb450010970236f9028
#
_cell.length_a   1.000
_cell.length_b   1.000
_cell.length_c   1.000
_cell.angle_alpha   90.00
_cell.angle_beta   90.00
_cell.angle_gamma   90.00
#
_symmetry.space_group_name_H-M   'P 1'
#
loop_
_entity.id
_entity.type
_entity.pdbx_description
1 polymer ?
#
loop_
_entity_poly.entity_id
_entity_poly.type
_entity_poly.pdbx_seq_one_letter_code
_entity_poly.pdbx_strand_id
1 'polypeptide(L)'
;VLRQLRPEDLMKFGLIPEFVGRLPVVVTLDQLDESALVRILTEPRNALVKQYAKLLELDGVSLSFDQDALTAIAHMAMQQKSGARGLRAIIEKALLDTMFDLPGQNDVTACHVTGDVITAGAKPQLTRAALSARPLRSKKPAALHEEKKEAPDAV
;
A
#
# COMPACT_ATOMS: atom_id res chain seq x y z
N VAL A 1 14.62 -28.48 -8.33
CA VAL A 1 13.67 -29.58 -8.05
C VAL A 1 12.25 -29.14 -8.39
N LEU A 2 11.73 -28.02 -7.85
CA LEU A 2 10.33 -27.59 -8.08
C LEU A 2 10.01 -27.30 -9.55
N ARG A 3 10.97 -26.82 -10.35
CA ARG A 3 10.77 -26.59 -11.81
C ARG A 3 10.55 -27.85 -12.63
N GLN A 4 10.81 -29.03 -12.04
CA GLN A 4 10.61 -30.35 -12.68
C GLN A 4 9.39 -31.07 -12.10
N LEU A 5 8.51 -30.36 -11.42
CA LEU A 5 7.34 -30.92 -10.75
C LEU A 5 6.38 -31.53 -11.79
N ARG A 6 5.97 -32.78 -11.55
CA ARG A 6 5.02 -33.50 -12.38
C ARG A 6 3.68 -33.69 -11.67
N PRO A 7 2.58 -33.89 -12.40
CA PRO A 7 1.28 -34.18 -11.80
C PRO A 7 1.30 -35.33 -10.80
N GLU A 8 2.12 -36.35 -11.07
CA GLU A 8 2.30 -37.51 -10.20
C GLU A 8 2.90 -37.15 -8.83
N ASP A 9 3.76 -36.14 -8.78
CA ASP A 9 4.37 -35.68 -7.53
C ASP A 9 3.34 -34.96 -6.65
N LEU A 10 2.38 -34.26 -7.27
CA LEU A 10 1.25 -33.63 -6.58
C LEU A 10 0.33 -34.69 -5.95
N MET A 11 0.07 -35.80 -6.67
CA MET A 11 -0.71 -36.91 -6.13
C MET A 11 0.02 -37.60 -4.98
N LYS A 12 1.34 -37.80 -5.08
CA LYS A 12 2.16 -38.33 -3.97
C LYS A 12 2.19 -37.40 -2.75
N PHE A 13 2.09 -36.10 -2.97
CA PHE A 13 2.00 -35.11 -1.89
C PHE A 13 0.63 -35.13 -1.20
N GLY A 14 -0.39 -35.74 -1.80
CA GLY A 14 -1.71 -35.91 -1.20
C GLY A 14 -2.86 -35.21 -1.91
N LEU A 15 -2.62 -34.65 -3.11
CA LEU A 15 -3.71 -34.12 -3.93
C LEU A 15 -4.46 -35.23 -4.62
N ILE A 16 -5.79 -35.14 -4.63
CA ILE A 16 -6.65 -36.11 -5.31
C ILE A 16 -6.51 -36.00 -6.83
N PRO A 17 -6.58 -37.12 -7.59
CA PRO A 17 -6.38 -37.14 -9.04
C PRO A 17 -7.34 -36.19 -9.80
N GLU A 18 -8.59 -36.13 -9.40
CA GLU A 18 -9.61 -35.29 -10.03
C GLU A 18 -9.25 -33.79 -9.93
N PHE A 19 -8.62 -33.39 -8.81
CA PHE A 19 -8.19 -32.01 -8.61
C PHE A 19 -6.97 -31.69 -9.47
N VAL A 20 -5.99 -32.59 -9.51
CA VAL A 20 -4.79 -32.46 -10.35
C VAL A 20 -5.15 -32.37 -11.83
N GLY A 21 -6.11 -33.18 -12.28
CA GLY A 21 -6.59 -33.18 -13.68
C GLY A 21 -7.30 -31.88 -14.09
N ARG A 22 -7.82 -31.09 -13.13
CA ARG A 22 -8.43 -29.78 -13.37
C ARG A 22 -7.46 -28.61 -13.30
N LEU A 23 -6.21 -28.84 -12.87
CA LEU A 23 -5.14 -27.84 -12.81
C LEU A 23 -4.16 -28.04 -13.97
N PRO A 24 -4.47 -27.53 -15.18
CA PRO A 24 -3.68 -27.85 -16.39
C PRO A 24 -2.30 -27.18 -16.41
N VAL A 25 -2.10 -26.15 -15.56
CA VAL A 25 -0.86 -25.37 -15.54
C VAL A 25 -0.28 -25.37 -14.12
N VAL A 26 0.96 -25.81 -14.00
CA VAL A 26 1.77 -25.75 -12.77
C VAL A 26 2.92 -24.80 -12.99
N VAL A 27 3.00 -23.78 -12.15
CA VAL A 27 4.06 -22.77 -12.20
C VAL A 27 4.76 -22.70 -10.84
N THR A 28 6.08 -22.72 -10.87
CA THR A 28 6.90 -22.51 -9.66
C THR A 28 7.27 -21.05 -9.54
N LEU A 29 7.19 -20.53 -8.31
CA LEU A 29 7.62 -19.18 -8.01
C LEU A 29 8.99 -19.24 -7.31
N ASP A 30 9.92 -18.40 -7.78
CA ASP A 30 11.19 -18.19 -7.11
C ASP A 30 11.00 -17.19 -5.95
N GLN A 31 11.89 -17.23 -4.97
CA GLN A 31 11.86 -16.24 -3.88
C GLN A 31 12.20 -14.85 -4.43
N LEU A 32 11.47 -13.85 -3.92
CA LEU A 32 11.75 -12.46 -4.25
C LEU A 32 13.03 -12.02 -3.55
N ASP A 33 13.91 -11.38 -4.30
CA ASP A 33 15.08 -10.68 -3.76
C ASP A 33 14.71 -9.26 -3.30
N GLU A 34 15.65 -8.60 -2.63
CA GLU A 34 15.45 -7.25 -2.12
C GLU A 34 15.15 -6.25 -3.25
N SER A 35 15.84 -6.38 -4.37
CA SER A 35 15.64 -5.52 -5.54
C SER A 35 14.24 -5.65 -6.13
N ALA A 36 13.71 -6.87 -6.21
CA ALA A 36 12.35 -7.11 -6.67
C ALA A 36 11.30 -6.54 -5.69
N LEU A 37 11.55 -6.60 -4.37
CA LEU A 37 10.66 -6.01 -3.36
C LEU A 37 10.63 -4.48 -3.47
N VAL A 38 11.78 -3.82 -3.69
CA VAL A 38 11.85 -2.37 -3.93
C VAL A 38 11.10 -1.99 -5.21
N ARG A 39 11.23 -2.78 -6.28
CA ARG A 39 10.47 -2.57 -7.52
C ARG A 39 8.97 -2.71 -7.30
N ILE A 40 8.53 -3.69 -6.53
CA ILE A 40 7.11 -3.87 -6.16
C ILE A 40 6.57 -2.66 -5.39
N LEU A 41 7.39 -2.01 -4.57
CA LEU A 41 7.00 -0.81 -3.82
C LEU A 41 6.76 0.41 -4.71
N THR A 42 7.49 0.52 -5.85
CA THR A 42 7.59 1.77 -6.62
C THR A 42 7.06 1.70 -8.04
N GLU A 43 7.33 0.61 -8.79
CA GLU A 43 7.05 0.54 -10.23
C GLU A 43 5.57 0.37 -10.59
N PRO A 44 4.80 -0.55 -9.96
CA PRO A 44 3.43 -0.80 -10.39
C PRO A 44 2.58 0.46 -10.44
N ARG A 45 1.58 0.47 -11.35
CA ARG A 45 0.64 1.61 -11.45
C ARG A 45 -0.01 1.93 -10.10
N ASN A 46 -0.32 0.90 -9.31
CA ASN A 46 -0.91 1.01 -7.98
C ASN A 46 0.08 0.55 -6.90
N ALA A 47 1.34 0.99 -6.98
CA ALA A 47 2.37 0.69 -5.99
C ALA A 47 2.00 1.22 -4.62
N LEU A 48 2.45 0.54 -3.55
CA LEU A 48 2.13 0.91 -2.17
C LEU A 48 2.53 2.35 -1.85
N VAL A 49 3.72 2.76 -2.23
CA VAL A 49 4.21 4.15 -2.05
C VAL A 49 3.24 5.16 -2.68
N LYS A 50 2.74 4.88 -3.88
CA LYS A 50 1.79 5.76 -4.59
C LYS A 50 0.42 5.80 -3.91
N GLN A 51 -0.03 4.67 -3.32
CA GLN A 51 -1.29 4.61 -2.57
C GLN A 51 -1.23 5.52 -1.34
N TYR A 52 -0.16 5.40 -0.53
CA TYR A 52 0.00 6.24 0.67
C TYR A 52 0.27 7.70 0.33
N ALA A 53 1.04 7.98 -0.74
CA ALA A 53 1.22 9.34 -1.22
C ALA A 53 -0.14 9.97 -1.61
N LYS A 54 -0.99 9.22 -2.31
CA LYS A 54 -2.34 9.71 -2.67
C LYS A 54 -3.25 9.90 -1.47
N LEU A 55 -3.13 9.02 -0.45
CA LEU A 55 -3.90 9.15 0.78
C LEU A 55 -3.56 10.45 1.53
N LEU A 56 -2.26 10.70 1.76
CA LEU A 56 -1.80 11.92 2.43
C LEU A 56 -2.03 13.20 1.59
N GLU A 57 -2.00 13.09 0.27
CA GLU A 57 -2.36 14.19 -0.64
C GLU A 57 -3.81 14.66 -0.43
N LEU A 58 -4.74 13.77 -0.06
CA LEU A 58 -6.11 14.14 0.28
C LEU A 58 -6.17 15.07 1.52
N ASP A 59 -5.23 14.90 2.44
CA ASP A 59 -5.04 15.79 3.58
C ASP A 59 -4.14 16.99 3.27
N GLY A 60 -3.70 17.11 2.00
CA GLY A 60 -2.87 18.20 1.50
C GLY A 60 -1.40 18.09 1.91
N VAL A 61 -0.93 16.88 2.24
CA VAL A 61 0.46 16.59 2.61
C VAL A 61 1.12 15.76 1.51
N SER A 62 2.29 16.19 1.04
CA SER A 62 3.10 15.44 0.08
C SER A 62 3.94 14.39 0.81
N LEU A 63 3.78 13.11 0.47
CA LEU A 63 4.59 12.03 1.03
C LEU A 63 5.73 11.65 0.09
N SER A 64 6.94 11.55 0.64
CA SER A 64 8.12 11.04 -0.07
C SER A 64 8.89 10.04 0.77
N PHE A 65 9.52 9.09 0.09
CA PHE A 65 10.38 8.07 0.69
C PHE A 65 11.78 8.18 0.10
N ASP A 66 12.80 8.13 0.95
CA ASP A 66 14.18 7.98 0.51
C ASP A 66 14.44 6.57 -0.04
N GLN A 67 15.47 6.45 -0.88
CA GLN A 67 15.89 5.14 -1.38
C GLN A 67 16.29 4.19 -0.24
N ASP A 68 16.94 4.74 0.80
CA ASP A 68 17.33 3.98 1.99
C ASP A 68 16.12 3.47 2.76
N ALA A 69 15.04 4.24 2.83
CA ALA A 69 13.78 3.80 3.44
C ALA A 69 13.15 2.64 2.67
N LEU A 70 13.13 2.71 1.34
CA LEU A 70 12.60 1.64 0.49
C LEU A 70 13.41 0.34 0.64
N THR A 71 14.73 0.46 0.69
CA THR A 71 15.65 -0.66 0.92
C THR A 71 15.45 -1.25 2.31
N ALA A 72 15.32 -0.42 3.35
CA ALA A 72 15.06 -0.87 4.71
C ALA A 72 13.72 -1.61 4.83
N ILE A 73 12.66 -1.14 4.16
CA ILE A 73 11.36 -1.84 4.11
C ILE A 73 11.50 -3.23 3.47
N ALA A 74 12.19 -3.32 2.33
CA ALA A 74 12.41 -4.58 1.62
C ALA A 74 13.23 -5.55 2.48
N HIS A 75 14.31 -5.10 3.09
CA HIS A 75 15.15 -5.89 3.99
C HIS A 75 14.37 -6.43 5.20
N MET A 76 13.56 -5.58 5.85
CA MET A 76 12.72 -5.99 6.98
C MET A 76 11.67 -7.04 6.57
N ALA A 77 11.06 -6.90 5.38
CA ALA A 77 10.12 -7.88 4.86
C ALA A 77 10.77 -9.24 4.57
N MET A 78 12.03 -9.25 4.13
CA MET A 78 12.82 -10.47 3.95
C MET A 78 13.16 -11.12 5.29
N GLN A 79 13.61 -10.35 6.29
CA GLN A 79 13.91 -10.87 7.63
C GLN A 79 12.69 -11.53 8.27
N GLN A 80 11.51 -10.94 8.11
CA GLN A 80 10.24 -11.47 8.61
C GLN A 80 9.72 -12.65 7.78
N LYS A 81 10.41 -13.04 6.69
CA LYS A 81 9.96 -14.07 5.74
C LYS A 81 8.53 -13.84 5.22
N SER A 82 8.06 -12.61 5.27
CA SER A 82 6.71 -12.22 4.88
C SER A 82 6.59 -11.88 3.38
N GLY A 83 7.74 -11.67 2.70
CA GLY A 83 7.80 -11.30 1.29
C GLY A 83 7.00 -10.03 0.98
N ALA A 84 6.43 -9.95 -0.20
CA ALA A 84 5.67 -8.77 -0.65
C ALA A 84 4.45 -8.43 0.24
N ARG A 85 3.85 -9.42 0.93
CA ARG A 85 2.71 -9.20 1.82
C ARG A 85 3.08 -8.38 3.06
N GLY A 86 4.32 -8.52 3.55
CA GLY A 86 4.81 -7.78 4.72
C GLY A 86 5.08 -6.31 4.45
N LEU A 87 5.31 -5.92 3.20
CA LEU A 87 5.63 -4.54 2.83
C LEU A 87 4.57 -3.54 3.30
N ARG A 88 3.29 -3.89 3.13
CA ARG A 88 2.17 -3.05 3.59
C ARG A 88 2.20 -2.85 5.10
N ALA A 89 2.31 -3.93 5.87
CA ALA A 89 2.30 -3.86 7.33
C ALA A 89 3.47 -3.05 7.89
N ILE A 90 4.64 -3.12 7.25
CA ILE A 90 5.82 -2.33 7.64
C ILE A 90 5.59 -0.84 7.41
N ILE A 91 5.05 -0.46 6.25
CA ILE A 91 4.72 0.94 5.94
C ILE A 91 3.63 1.46 6.87
N GLU A 92 2.56 0.69 7.09
CA GLU A 92 1.47 1.05 8.00
C GLU A 92 1.98 1.30 9.40
N LYS A 93 2.81 0.41 9.92
CA LYS A 93 3.42 0.58 11.25
C LYS A 93 4.28 1.84 11.34
N ALA A 94 5.05 2.15 10.30
CA ALA A 94 5.94 3.31 10.28
C ALA A 94 5.17 4.64 10.16
N LEU A 95 4.03 4.65 9.48
CA LEU A 95 3.23 5.85 9.24
C LEU A 95 2.04 6.01 10.18
N LEU A 96 1.70 5.01 11.01
CA LEU A 96 0.47 4.97 11.80
C LEU A 96 0.27 6.24 12.65
N ASP A 97 1.25 6.58 13.46
CA ASP A 97 1.19 7.75 14.33
C ASP A 97 1.09 9.04 13.52
N THR A 98 1.86 9.13 12.44
CA THR A 98 1.87 10.30 11.54
C THR A 98 0.51 10.48 10.86
N MET A 99 -0.08 9.40 10.35
CA MET A 99 -1.40 9.44 9.72
C MET A 99 -2.52 9.80 10.71
N PHE A 100 -2.36 9.44 11.98
CA PHE A 100 -3.30 9.81 13.02
C PHE A 100 -3.19 11.30 13.40
N ASP A 101 -1.95 11.81 13.49
CA ASP A 101 -1.70 13.19 13.94
C ASP A 101 -1.91 14.23 12.82
N LEU A 102 -1.67 13.88 11.54
CA LEU A 102 -1.71 14.83 10.41
C LEU A 102 -3.05 15.53 10.19
N PRO A 103 -4.23 14.88 10.31
CA PRO A 103 -5.52 15.54 10.07
C PRO A 103 -5.79 16.73 11.00
N GLY A 104 -5.12 16.78 12.16
CA GLY A 104 -5.20 17.90 13.11
C GLY A 104 -4.20 19.04 12.87
N GLN A 105 -3.23 18.85 11.95
CA GLN A 105 -2.12 19.79 11.71
C GLN A 105 -2.26 20.45 10.33
N ASN A 106 -2.83 21.65 10.31
CA ASN A 106 -3.05 22.40 9.06
C ASN A 106 -1.78 23.07 8.50
N ASP A 107 -0.69 23.04 9.23
CA ASP A 107 0.60 23.67 8.90
C ASP A 107 1.57 22.70 8.19
N VAL A 108 1.31 21.39 8.20
CA VAL A 108 2.18 20.39 7.56
C VAL A 108 1.90 20.32 6.07
N THR A 109 2.95 20.47 5.26
CA THR A 109 2.87 20.42 3.79
C THR A 109 3.57 19.22 3.18
N ALA A 110 4.59 18.68 3.84
CA ALA A 110 5.30 17.49 3.37
C ALA A 110 5.68 16.57 4.53
N CYS A 111 5.69 15.27 4.24
CA CYS A 111 6.15 14.20 5.11
C CYS A 111 7.24 13.41 4.38
N HIS A 112 8.42 13.32 4.97
CA HIS A 112 9.57 12.66 4.40
C HIS A 112 10.00 11.47 5.27
N VAL A 113 10.05 10.27 4.65
CA VAL A 113 10.37 9.02 5.33
C VAL A 113 11.79 8.60 5.00
N THR A 114 12.65 8.57 6.00
CA THR A 114 14.05 8.13 5.90
C THR A 114 14.21 6.68 6.36
N GLY A 115 15.38 6.08 6.11
CA GLY A 115 15.69 4.71 6.56
C GLY A 115 15.56 4.52 8.06
N ASP A 116 15.89 5.54 8.87
CA ASP A 116 15.82 5.50 10.34
C ASP A 116 14.37 5.36 10.85
N VAL A 117 13.40 5.90 10.11
CA VAL A 117 11.98 5.75 10.45
C VAL A 117 11.59 4.27 10.45
N ILE A 118 12.12 3.51 9.50
CA ILE A 118 11.82 2.09 9.33
C ILE A 118 12.60 1.22 10.31
N THR A 119 13.91 1.49 10.48
CA THR A 119 14.82 0.63 11.25
C THR A 119 14.79 0.93 12.75
N ALA A 120 14.79 2.21 13.12
CA ALA A 120 14.86 2.66 14.50
C ALA A 120 13.51 3.12 15.06
N GLY A 121 12.44 3.15 14.26
CA GLY A 121 11.14 3.67 14.67
C GLY A 121 11.15 5.19 14.93
N ALA A 122 12.07 5.92 14.28
CA ALA A 122 12.10 7.38 14.35
C ALA A 122 10.83 7.98 13.75
N LYS A 123 10.50 9.21 14.13
CA LYS A 123 9.37 9.91 13.50
C LYS A 123 9.76 10.42 12.12
N PRO A 124 8.86 10.37 11.12
CA PRO A 124 9.09 10.98 9.82
C PRO A 124 9.37 12.50 9.95
N GLN A 125 10.15 13.00 9.02
CA GLN A 125 10.44 14.44 8.96
C GLN A 125 9.25 15.18 8.37
N LEU A 126 8.67 16.10 9.14
CA LEU A 126 7.54 16.91 8.71
C LEU A 126 8.02 18.32 8.33
N THR A 127 7.72 18.73 7.09
CA THR A 127 7.94 20.11 6.65
C THR A 127 6.67 20.90 6.90
N ARG A 128 6.79 22.03 7.60
CA ARG A 128 5.69 22.93 7.93
C ARG A 128 5.78 24.21 7.10
N ALA A 129 4.65 24.64 6.54
CA ALA A 129 4.56 25.95 5.91
C ALA A 129 4.26 27.01 6.97
N ALA A 130 4.78 28.22 6.79
CA ALA A 130 4.33 29.37 7.58
C ALA A 130 2.83 29.56 7.38
N LEU A 131 2.11 29.87 8.45
CA LEU A 131 0.63 29.89 8.62
C LEU A 131 -0.20 30.68 7.58
N SER A 132 0.39 31.22 6.52
CA SER A 132 -0.29 32.15 5.57
C SER A 132 -0.71 31.52 4.21
N ALA A 133 -0.47 30.23 3.94
CA ALA A 133 -0.49 29.73 2.57
C ALA A 133 -1.48 28.58 2.26
N ARG A 134 -2.37 28.18 3.15
CA ARG A 134 -3.32 27.09 2.84
C ARG A 134 -4.74 27.64 2.63
N PRO A 135 -5.31 27.53 1.41
CA PRO A 135 -6.71 27.85 1.22
C PRO A 135 -7.59 26.88 2.00
N LEU A 136 -8.47 27.41 2.85
CA LEU A 136 -9.49 26.64 3.56
C LEU A 136 -10.26 25.78 2.57
N ARG A 137 -10.22 24.47 2.78
CA ARG A 137 -10.98 23.48 1.99
C ARG A 137 -12.46 23.78 2.14
N SER A 138 -13.08 24.39 1.11
CA SER A 138 -14.53 24.56 1.07
C SER A 138 -15.17 23.19 1.09
N LYS A 139 -15.88 22.85 2.17
CA LYS A 139 -16.78 21.70 2.20
C LYS A 139 -17.81 21.90 1.08
N LYS A 140 -17.68 21.17 -0.03
CA LYS A 140 -18.73 21.06 -1.01
C LYS A 140 -19.93 20.44 -0.29
N PRO A 141 -21.09 21.10 -0.21
CA PRO A 141 -22.27 20.49 0.39
C PRO A 141 -22.64 19.27 -0.45
N ALA A 142 -22.88 18.15 0.23
CA ALA A 142 -23.43 16.97 -0.40
C ALA A 142 -24.73 17.35 -1.11
N ALA A 143 -24.80 17.15 -2.42
CA ALA A 143 -26.02 17.31 -3.18
C ALA A 143 -27.05 16.32 -2.63
N LEU A 144 -28.08 16.84 -2.00
CA LEU A 144 -29.30 16.11 -1.66
C LEU A 144 -29.89 15.60 -2.99
N HIS A 145 -29.98 14.29 -3.12
CA HIS A 145 -30.80 13.68 -4.16
C HIS A 145 -32.24 14.13 -3.94
N GLU A 146 -32.72 15.03 -4.77
CA GLU A 146 -34.16 15.26 -4.93
C GLU A 146 -34.78 14.02 -5.58
N GLU A 147 -35.50 13.24 -4.80
CA GLU A 147 -36.43 12.21 -5.26
C GLU A 147 -37.54 12.90 -6.08
N LYS A 148 -37.48 12.74 -7.39
CA LYS A 148 -38.59 13.07 -8.26
C LYS A 148 -39.74 12.09 -7.96
N LYS A 149 -40.73 12.54 -7.21
CA LYS A 149 -42.05 11.88 -7.14
C LYS A 149 -42.69 11.99 -8.52
N GLU A 150 -42.77 10.86 -9.22
CA GLU A 150 -43.69 10.68 -10.34
C GLU A 150 -45.12 10.53 -9.76
N ALA A 151 -45.99 11.40 -10.21
CA ALA A 151 -47.43 11.31 -9.95
C ALA A 151 -48.03 10.19 -10.82
N PRO A 152 -49.03 9.42 -10.31
CA PRO A 152 -49.73 8.46 -11.15
C PRO A 152 -50.77 9.16 -12.00
N ASP A 153 -50.65 8.97 -13.31
CA ASP A 153 -51.72 9.33 -14.26
C ASP A 153 -52.96 8.44 -14.05
N ALA A 154 -54.06 9.09 -13.77
CA ALA A 154 -55.38 8.52 -13.82
C ALA A 154 -55.92 8.63 -15.25
N VAL A 155 -56.28 7.51 -15.88
CA VAL A 155 -57.58 7.20 -16.57
C VAL A 155 -57.57 5.72 -16.92
#